data_754518bfe4d260ba3f613781adb35542
#
_entry.id   754518bfe4d260ba3f613781adb35542
#
_cell.length_a   1.000
_cell.length_b   1.000
_cell.length_c   1.000
_cell.angle_alpha   90.00
_cell.angle_beta   90.00
_cell.angle_gamma   90.00
#
_symmetry.space_group_name_H-M   'P 1'
#
loop_
_entity.id
_entity.type
_entity.pdbx_description
1 polymer ?
#
loop_
_entity_poly.entity_id
_entity_poly.type
_entity_poly.pdbx_seq_one_letter_code
_entity_poly.pdbx_strand_id
1 'polypeptide(L)'
;MESARKTSVTKVMPILFSFFVMGFCDVVGISTTYVKNDFNLSEALAGFIPSMVFLWFLLLSVPVALAMNRVGRKRTVQISNVITIVGMLIPFVSYNFATCMVAFALLGIGNTILQVSLNPLLTNVVSVSYTHLTLPTIRL
;
A
#
# COMPACT_ATOMS: atom_id res chain seq x y z
N MET A 1 27.87 22.66 15.87
CA MET A 1 27.03 23.51 15.03
C MET A 1 26.68 22.70 13.82
N GLU A 2 25.79 21.89 13.94
CA GLU A 2 24.43 21.78 13.52
C GLU A 2 24.24 22.00 12.01
N SER A 3 24.60 21.02 11.22
CA SER A 3 23.98 20.79 9.92
C SER A 3 22.78 19.88 10.19
N ALA A 4 21.68 20.46 10.63
CA ALA A 4 20.38 19.83 10.56
C ALA A 4 20.18 19.47 9.07
N ARG A 5 20.38 18.21 8.75
CA ARG A 5 20.19 17.67 7.42
C ARG A 5 18.72 17.80 7.12
N LYS A 6 18.32 18.94 6.55
CA LYS A 6 16.96 19.19 6.08
C LYS A 6 16.57 17.97 5.26
N THR A 7 15.66 17.17 5.79
CA THR A 7 15.08 16.06 5.03
C THR A 7 14.54 16.69 3.77
N SER A 8 15.18 16.44 2.64
CA SER A 8 14.83 17.11 1.39
C SER A 8 13.38 16.76 1.07
N VAL A 9 12.52 17.77 0.98
CA VAL A 9 11.10 17.63 0.60
C VAL A 9 10.98 16.75 -0.63
N THR A 10 11.91 16.87 -1.57
CA THR A 10 12.00 16.04 -2.78
C THR A 10 12.08 14.54 -2.49
N LYS A 11 12.64 14.11 -1.34
CA LYS A 11 12.71 12.70 -0.96
C LYS A 11 11.45 12.22 -0.26
N VAL A 12 10.75 13.12 0.42
CA VAL A 12 9.52 12.82 1.17
C VAL A 12 8.30 12.81 0.26
N MET A 13 8.25 13.68 -0.75
CA MET A 13 7.12 13.79 -1.68
C MET A 13 6.70 12.47 -2.34
N PRO A 14 7.60 11.65 -2.91
CA PRO A 14 7.21 10.36 -3.49
C PRO A 14 6.63 9.39 -2.46
N ILE A 15 7.11 9.47 -1.21
CA ILE A 15 6.61 8.64 -0.12
C ILE A 15 5.19 9.06 0.26
N LEU A 16 4.95 10.37 0.41
CA LEU A 16 3.62 10.92 0.68
C LEU A 16 2.63 10.59 -0.45
N PHE A 17 3.09 10.69 -1.70
CA PHE A 17 2.27 10.28 -2.84
C PHE A 17 1.90 8.80 -2.79
N SER A 18 2.84 7.94 -2.39
CA SER A 18 2.57 6.50 -2.21
C SER A 18 1.57 6.23 -1.08
N PHE A 19 1.60 7.02 0.01
CA PHE A 19 0.55 6.95 1.05
C PHE A 19 -0.81 7.39 0.53
N PHE A 20 -0.85 8.42 -0.32
CA PHE A 20 -2.09 8.83 -0.98
C PHE A 20 -2.67 7.70 -1.86
N VAL A 21 -1.83 7.04 -2.66
CA VAL A 21 -2.23 5.88 -3.47
C VAL A 21 -2.73 4.74 -2.59
N MET A 22 -2.07 4.48 -1.46
CA MET A 22 -2.50 3.49 -0.47
C MET A 22 -3.90 3.79 0.07
N GLY A 23 -4.15 5.04 0.50
CA GLY A 23 -5.47 5.46 0.96
C GLY A 23 -6.54 5.34 -0.12
N PHE A 24 -6.19 5.57 -1.37
CA PHE A 24 -7.10 5.38 -2.49
C PHE A 24 -7.46 3.91 -2.71
N CYS A 25 -6.52 2.98 -2.51
CA CYS A 25 -6.81 1.55 -2.56
C CYS A 25 -7.77 1.10 -1.45
N ASP A 26 -7.77 1.78 -0.30
CA ASP A 26 -8.65 1.44 0.82
C ASP A 26 -10.12 1.83 0.57
N VAL A 27 -10.40 2.63 -0.47
CA VAL A 27 -11.75 2.98 -0.92
C VAL A 27 -12.49 1.78 -1.59
N VAL A 28 -11.86 0.63 -1.69
CA VAL A 28 -12.47 -0.62 -2.21
C VAL A 28 -13.83 -0.93 -1.56
N GLY A 29 -14.02 -0.60 -0.28
CA GLY A 29 -15.30 -0.79 0.39
C GLY A 29 -16.48 -0.07 -0.30
N ILE A 30 -16.27 1.13 -0.79
CA ILE A 30 -17.29 1.90 -1.54
C ILE A 30 -17.49 1.28 -2.93
N SER A 31 -16.42 0.90 -3.62
CA SER A 31 -16.47 0.26 -4.93
C SER A 31 -17.27 -1.05 -4.91
N THR A 32 -17.23 -1.78 -3.79
CA THR A 32 -17.99 -3.00 -3.58
C THR A 32 -19.51 -2.77 -3.74
N THR A 33 -20.02 -1.65 -3.23
CA THR A 33 -21.44 -1.31 -3.34
C THR A 33 -21.87 -1.11 -4.80
N TYR A 34 -21.05 -0.45 -5.59
CA TYR A 34 -21.31 -0.24 -7.02
C TYR A 34 -21.29 -1.55 -7.79
N VAL A 35 -20.26 -2.36 -7.60
CA VAL A 35 -20.13 -3.68 -8.24
C VAL A 35 -21.27 -4.60 -7.83
N LYS A 36 -21.70 -4.58 -6.57
CA LYS A 36 -22.86 -5.31 -6.11
C LYS A 36 -24.13 -4.94 -6.88
N ASN A 37 -24.38 -3.65 -7.03
CA ASN A 37 -25.59 -3.17 -7.72
C ASN A 37 -25.55 -3.45 -9.23
N ASP A 38 -24.40 -3.24 -9.87
CA ASP A 38 -24.25 -3.44 -11.30
C ASP A 38 -24.38 -4.91 -11.73
N PHE A 39 -23.90 -5.83 -10.92
CA PHE A 39 -23.97 -7.28 -11.20
C PHE A 39 -25.04 -8.02 -10.40
N ASN A 40 -25.92 -7.31 -9.66
CA ASN A 40 -26.96 -7.89 -8.81
C ASN A 40 -26.45 -8.99 -7.87
N LEU A 41 -25.31 -8.74 -7.22
CA LEU A 41 -24.67 -9.71 -6.35
C LEU A 41 -25.43 -9.86 -5.02
N SER A 42 -25.43 -11.08 -4.48
CA SER A 42 -25.89 -11.32 -3.11
C SER A 42 -24.97 -10.61 -2.09
N GLU A 43 -25.50 -10.32 -0.90
CA GLU A 43 -24.74 -9.73 0.20
C GLU A 43 -23.45 -10.52 0.52
N ALA A 44 -23.55 -11.85 0.45
CA ALA A 44 -22.41 -12.74 0.70
C ALA A 44 -21.30 -12.56 -0.34
N LEU A 45 -21.65 -12.49 -1.64
CA LEU A 45 -20.67 -12.27 -2.71
C LEU A 45 -20.08 -10.86 -2.67
N ALA A 46 -20.89 -9.86 -2.35
CA ALA A 46 -20.42 -8.49 -2.18
C ALA A 46 -19.41 -8.38 -1.02
N GLY A 47 -19.70 -9.03 0.13
CA GLY A 47 -18.78 -9.08 1.27
C GLY A 47 -17.48 -9.86 1.01
N PHE A 48 -17.48 -10.76 0.02
CA PHE A 48 -16.28 -11.49 -0.37
C PHE A 48 -15.21 -10.58 -1.03
N ILE A 49 -15.63 -9.52 -1.71
CA ILE A 49 -14.70 -8.60 -2.40
C ILE A 49 -13.70 -7.94 -1.42
N PRO A 50 -14.14 -7.21 -0.38
CA PRO A 50 -13.21 -6.64 0.58
C PRO A 50 -12.45 -7.72 1.37
N SER A 51 -13.11 -8.84 1.68
CA SER A 51 -12.46 -9.95 2.38
C SER A 51 -11.30 -10.53 1.59
N MET A 52 -11.39 -10.59 0.26
CA MET A 52 -10.31 -11.06 -0.60
C MET A 52 -9.10 -10.12 -0.55
N VAL A 53 -9.32 -8.80 -0.48
CA VAL A 53 -8.24 -7.82 -0.32
C VAL A 53 -7.47 -8.04 0.99
N PHE A 54 -8.19 -8.23 2.10
CA PHE A 54 -7.58 -8.51 3.40
C PHE A 54 -6.93 -9.89 3.47
N LEU A 55 -7.46 -10.88 2.76
CA LEU A 55 -6.84 -12.21 2.65
C LEU A 55 -5.45 -12.12 2.01
N TRP A 56 -5.29 -11.34 0.94
CA TRP A 56 -3.99 -11.10 0.33
C TRP A 56 -3.03 -10.41 1.28
N PHE A 57 -3.52 -9.50 2.11
CA PHE A 57 -2.70 -8.88 3.15
C PHE A 57 -2.17 -9.92 4.15
N LEU A 58 -3.00 -10.82 4.61
CA LEU A 58 -2.59 -11.89 5.52
C LEU A 58 -1.55 -12.83 4.88
N LEU A 59 -1.79 -13.25 3.64
CA LEU A 59 -0.93 -14.23 2.96
C LEU A 59 0.42 -13.64 2.51
N LEU A 60 0.44 -12.38 2.04
CA LEU A 60 1.61 -11.79 1.41
C LEU A 60 2.45 -10.91 2.34
N SER A 61 1.95 -10.50 3.50
CA SER A 61 2.69 -9.59 4.38
C SER A 61 4.07 -10.13 4.77
N VAL A 62 4.16 -11.40 5.17
CA VAL A 62 5.43 -12.04 5.56
C VAL A 62 6.35 -12.28 4.35
N PRO A 63 5.90 -12.93 3.25
CA PRO A 63 6.74 -13.12 2.06
C PRO A 63 7.27 -11.81 1.48
N VAL A 64 6.42 -10.76 1.44
CA VAL A 64 6.82 -9.44 0.93
C VAL A 64 7.86 -8.79 1.84
N ALA A 65 7.70 -8.88 3.16
CA ALA A 65 8.69 -8.36 4.11
C ALA A 65 10.06 -9.02 3.91
N LEU A 66 10.10 -10.33 3.68
CA LEU A 66 11.34 -11.06 3.39
C LEU A 66 11.92 -10.68 2.01
N ALA A 67 11.07 -10.61 0.98
CA ALA A 67 11.48 -10.20 -0.36
C ALA A 67 12.02 -8.77 -0.40
N MET A 68 11.40 -7.86 0.35
CA MET A 68 11.83 -6.46 0.46
C MET A 68 13.27 -6.33 0.96
N ASN A 69 13.71 -7.22 1.87
CA ASN A 69 15.08 -7.22 2.38
C ASN A 69 16.11 -7.60 1.29
N ARG A 70 15.71 -8.37 0.28
CA ARG A 70 16.55 -8.79 -0.85
C ARG A 70 16.52 -7.79 -2.01
N VAL A 71 15.34 -7.35 -2.40
CA VAL A 71 15.09 -6.49 -3.57
C VAL A 71 15.36 -5.01 -3.24
N GLY A 72 15.17 -4.63 -1.99
CA GLY A 72 15.29 -3.26 -1.51
C GLY A 72 13.94 -2.52 -1.50
N ARG A 73 13.74 -1.72 -0.45
CA ARG A 73 12.47 -1.04 -0.15
C ARG A 73 11.95 -0.16 -1.28
N LYS A 74 12.83 0.63 -1.91
CA LYS A 74 12.46 1.53 -3.01
C LYS A 74 11.91 0.77 -4.22
N ARG A 75 12.58 -0.32 -4.62
CA ARG A 75 12.13 -1.13 -5.76
C ARG A 75 10.81 -1.84 -5.46
N THR A 76 10.63 -2.32 -4.23
CA THR A 76 9.39 -2.97 -3.81
C THR A 76 8.20 -2.02 -3.87
N VAL A 77 8.36 -0.75 -3.44
CA VAL A 77 7.33 0.29 -3.60
C VAL A 77 7.03 0.58 -5.07
N GLN A 78 8.05 0.64 -5.94
CA GLN A 78 7.82 0.85 -7.37
C GLN A 78 7.05 -0.30 -8.01
N ILE A 79 7.38 -1.54 -7.67
CA ILE A 79 6.68 -2.73 -8.15
C ILE A 79 5.21 -2.70 -7.70
N SER A 80 4.94 -2.37 -6.42
CA SER A 80 3.56 -2.28 -5.93
C SER A 80 2.75 -1.24 -6.66
N ASN A 81 3.32 -0.07 -6.93
CA ASN A 81 2.63 0.98 -7.69
C ASN A 81 2.27 0.51 -9.10
N VAL A 82 3.18 -0.18 -9.80
CA VAL A 82 2.90 -0.75 -11.12
C VAL A 82 1.75 -1.78 -11.06
N ILE A 83 1.78 -2.70 -10.10
CA ILE A 83 0.71 -3.69 -9.91
C ILE A 83 -0.63 -3.00 -9.64
N THR A 84 -0.65 -1.99 -8.79
CA THR A 84 -1.85 -1.22 -8.48
C THR A 84 -2.41 -0.51 -9.71
N ILE A 85 -1.56 0.14 -10.49
CA ILE A 85 -1.97 0.83 -11.73
C ILE A 85 -2.55 -0.19 -12.73
N VAL A 86 -1.89 -1.32 -12.94
CA VAL A 86 -2.40 -2.39 -13.82
C VAL A 86 -3.75 -2.89 -13.32
N GLY A 87 -3.89 -3.16 -12.02
CA GLY A 87 -5.16 -3.57 -11.42
C GLY A 87 -6.29 -2.58 -11.66
N MET A 88 -6.00 -1.27 -11.55
CA MET A 88 -6.98 -0.21 -11.78
C MET A 88 -7.39 -0.09 -13.26
N LEU A 89 -6.51 -0.40 -14.20
CA LEU A 89 -6.78 -0.26 -15.62
C LEU A 89 -7.61 -1.43 -16.19
N ILE A 90 -7.60 -2.59 -15.57
CA ILE A 90 -8.32 -3.78 -16.06
C ILE A 90 -9.81 -3.52 -16.27
N PRO A 91 -10.57 -2.92 -15.34
CA PRO A 91 -12.00 -2.67 -15.53
C PRO A 91 -12.32 -1.70 -16.66
N PHE A 92 -11.37 -0.83 -17.05
CA PHE A 92 -11.54 0.08 -18.18
C PHE A 92 -11.46 -0.62 -19.53
N VAL A 93 -10.72 -1.72 -19.60
CA VAL A 93 -10.60 -2.51 -20.85
C VAL A 93 -11.80 -3.43 -21.02
N SER A 94 -12.26 -4.03 -19.95
CA SER A 94 -13.41 -4.95 -19.98
C SER A 94 -14.11 -4.91 -18.63
N TYR A 95 -15.39 -4.54 -18.64
CA TYR A 95 -16.20 -4.45 -17.42
C TYR A 95 -17.09 -5.69 -17.28
N ASN A 96 -16.53 -6.73 -16.71
CA ASN A 96 -17.20 -7.99 -16.39
C ASN A 96 -16.93 -8.35 -14.91
N PHE A 97 -17.79 -9.16 -14.33
CA PHE A 97 -17.61 -9.64 -12.97
C PHE A 97 -16.23 -10.30 -12.75
N ALA A 98 -15.79 -11.18 -13.67
CA ALA A 98 -14.49 -11.83 -13.58
C ALA A 98 -13.32 -10.84 -13.62
N THR A 99 -13.38 -9.84 -14.51
CA THR A 99 -12.33 -8.81 -14.62
C THR A 99 -12.30 -7.89 -13.41
N CYS A 100 -13.45 -7.57 -12.84
CA CYS A 100 -13.53 -6.83 -11.57
C CYS A 100 -12.90 -7.62 -10.42
N MET A 101 -13.16 -8.93 -10.32
CA MET A 101 -12.55 -9.78 -9.29
C MET A 101 -11.03 -9.85 -9.42
N VAL A 102 -10.51 -9.99 -10.64
CA VAL A 102 -9.07 -9.96 -10.91
C VAL A 102 -8.46 -8.59 -10.54
N ALA A 103 -9.15 -7.50 -10.87
CA ALA A 103 -8.73 -6.16 -10.51
C ALA A 103 -8.64 -5.98 -8.99
N PHE A 104 -9.65 -6.40 -8.24
CA PHE A 104 -9.63 -6.34 -6.78
C PHE A 104 -8.54 -7.24 -6.17
N ALA A 105 -8.28 -8.41 -6.74
CA ALA A 105 -7.16 -9.25 -6.33
C ALA A 105 -5.81 -8.54 -6.52
N LEU A 106 -5.58 -7.95 -7.69
CA LEU A 106 -4.36 -7.19 -7.97
C LEU A 106 -4.21 -5.95 -7.08
N LEU A 107 -5.32 -5.24 -6.82
CA LEU A 107 -5.33 -4.12 -5.89
C LEU A 107 -4.96 -4.57 -4.47
N GLY A 108 -5.49 -5.70 -4.01
CA GLY A 108 -5.15 -6.29 -2.72
C GLY A 108 -3.67 -6.66 -2.62
N ILE A 109 -3.12 -7.30 -3.66
CA ILE A 109 -1.69 -7.65 -3.75
C ILE A 109 -0.83 -6.38 -3.75
N GLY A 110 -1.13 -5.42 -4.63
CA GLY A 110 -0.40 -4.16 -4.74
C GLY A 110 -0.44 -3.37 -3.44
N ASN A 111 -1.61 -3.23 -2.81
CA ASN A 111 -1.78 -2.54 -1.55
C ASN A 111 -0.99 -3.21 -0.41
N THR A 112 -1.00 -4.54 -0.34
CA THR A 112 -0.19 -5.29 0.65
C THR A 112 1.30 -5.01 0.50
N ILE A 113 1.82 -5.08 -0.73
CA ILE A 113 3.23 -4.81 -1.02
C ILE A 113 3.58 -3.38 -0.63
N LEU A 114 2.69 -2.43 -0.96
CA LEU A 114 2.87 -1.03 -0.65
C LEU A 114 2.90 -0.78 0.85
N GLN A 115 1.92 -1.27 1.61
CA GLN A 115 1.83 -1.08 3.06
C GLN A 115 3.05 -1.66 3.79
N VAL A 116 3.46 -2.88 3.46
CA VAL A 116 4.61 -3.55 4.08
C VAL A 116 5.92 -2.79 3.80
N SER A 117 6.06 -2.18 2.62
CA SER A 117 7.30 -1.54 2.19
C SER A 117 7.38 -0.06 2.56
N LEU A 118 6.24 0.64 2.57
CA LEU A 118 6.18 2.08 2.73
C LEU A 118 6.46 2.53 4.17
N ASN A 119 5.89 1.81 5.16
CA ASN A 119 6.08 2.14 6.56
C ASN A 119 7.57 2.11 6.99
N PRO A 120 8.34 1.03 6.71
CA PRO A 120 9.77 1.04 7.02
C PRO A 120 10.57 2.02 6.15
N LEU A 121 10.10 2.35 4.95
CA LEU A 121 10.75 3.36 4.11
C LEU A 121 10.60 4.75 4.73
N LEU A 122 9.40 5.09 5.18
CA LEU A 122 9.13 6.36 5.84
C LEU A 122 9.96 6.51 7.12
N THR A 123 9.98 5.50 7.99
CA THR A 123 10.76 5.54 9.23
C THR A 123 12.24 5.73 8.96
N ASN A 124 12.81 5.12 7.91
CA ASN A 124 14.21 5.33 7.56
C ASN A 124 14.51 6.73 7.04
N VAL A 125 13.55 7.36 6.35
CA VAL A 125 13.74 8.71 5.80
C VAL A 125 13.52 9.78 6.88
N VAL A 126 12.57 9.54 7.79
CA VAL A 126 12.16 10.51 8.83
C VAL A 126 12.94 10.32 10.13
N SER A 127 13.30 9.08 10.51
CA SER A 127 13.97 8.79 11.81
C SER A 127 15.37 9.39 11.94
N VAL A 128 15.98 9.79 10.83
CA VAL A 128 17.20 10.61 10.88
C VAL A 128 16.96 11.97 11.56
N SER A 129 15.70 12.43 11.67
CA SER A 129 15.34 13.67 12.35
C SER A 129 15.06 13.49 13.86
N TYR A 130 14.71 12.30 14.30
CA TYR A 130 14.31 12.04 15.70
C TYR A 130 15.40 11.42 16.57
N THR A 131 16.52 10.99 15.99
CA THR A 131 17.64 10.38 16.73
C THR A 131 18.36 11.40 17.64
N HIS A 132 18.03 12.69 17.56
CA HIS A 132 18.59 13.73 18.40
C HIS A 132 17.67 14.19 19.55
N LEU A 133 16.49 13.63 19.68
CA LEU A 133 15.73 13.66 20.92
C LEU A 133 16.17 12.49 21.82
N THR A 134 17.45 12.40 22.05
CA THR A 134 17.95 11.58 23.15
C THR A 134 17.36 12.13 24.41
N LEU A 135 16.55 11.31 25.06
CA LEU A 135 16.21 11.45 26.46
C LEU A 135 17.51 11.81 27.21
N PRO A 136 17.51 12.86 28.04
CA PRO A 136 18.64 13.09 28.90
C PRO A 136 18.85 11.82 29.72
N THR A 137 19.96 11.16 29.51
CA THR A 137 20.39 10.05 30.34
C THR A 137 20.51 10.63 31.76
N ILE A 138 19.55 10.30 32.61
CA ILE A 138 19.67 10.54 34.05
C ILE A 138 20.83 9.64 34.45
N ARG A 139 22.00 10.25 34.62
CA ARG A 139 23.09 9.66 35.40
C ARG A 139 22.59 9.62 36.85
N LEU A 140 22.26 8.44 37.32
CA LEU A 140 22.25 8.13 38.75
C LEU A 140 23.70 7.89 39.23
#